data_bfeb0f02f45bd5c0f44be946d7eb1004
#
_entry.id   bfeb0f02f45bd5c0f44be946d7eb1004
#
_cell.length_a   1.000
_cell.length_b   1.000
_cell.length_c   1.000
_cell.angle_alpha   90.00
_cell.angle_beta   90.00
_cell.angle_gamma   90.00
#
_symmetry.space_group_name_H-M   'P 1'
#
loop_
_entity.id
_entity.type
_entity.pdbx_description
1 polymer ?
#
loop_
_entity_poly.entity_id
_entity_poly.type
_entity_poly.pdbx_seq_one_letter_code
_entity_poly.pdbx_strand_id
1 'polypeptide(L)'
;MKKLFLFLGVISSLLISCNDDDTGANETYTYKVRMTDAPAAYDAVLIDVQGVEVKASNGTTFTLDTQAQVYDLLELSNGFSVEIASDQITEANISQVRLILGNDNSVVIDGQTYPLSTPSAQQSGLKINVNQTLSANVDNTLLLDFDAHQSIVNEGNGSYSLKPVIRVIDVQTSGSIKGSISIAGISATVTAVSSTGVEYTTIVNDQGEFTISGLASGDYTVIITPETPYLPTTLNNVEVIAGTNNDVGVIIIS
;
A
#
# COMPACT_ATOMS: atom_id res chain seq x y z
N MET A 1 57.35 -18.74 74.47
CA MET A 1 57.73 -17.85 73.35
C MET A 1 56.96 -18.37 72.11
N LYS A 2 55.79 -17.89 71.84
CA LYS A 2 54.96 -18.21 70.62
C LYS A 2 54.76 -16.93 69.87
N LYS A 3 55.29 -16.86 68.67
CA LYS A 3 55.16 -15.72 67.75
C LYS A 3 53.84 -15.93 66.99
N LEU A 4 52.93 -14.96 67.14
CA LEU A 4 51.63 -14.89 66.44
C LEU A 4 51.87 -14.09 65.16
N PHE A 5 51.74 -14.72 63.98
CA PHE A 5 51.75 -14.05 62.70
C PHE A 5 50.34 -13.58 62.32
N LEU A 6 50.15 -12.26 62.26
CA LEU A 6 48.90 -11.67 61.79
C LEU A 6 48.96 -11.54 60.25
N PHE A 7 48.11 -12.36 59.57
CA PHE A 7 47.93 -12.25 58.13
C PHE A 7 46.91 -11.19 57.80
N LEU A 8 47.35 -10.04 57.24
CA LEU A 8 46.48 -8.99 56.76
C LEU A 8 46.07 -9.31 55.33
N GLY A 9 44.86 -9.81 55.13
CA GLY A 9 44.30 -10.06 53.82
C GLY A 9 43.80 -8.76 53.17
N VAL A 10 44.47 -8.30 52.13
CA VAL A 10 43.98 -7.21 51.26
C VAL A 10 42.94 -7.75 50.31
N ILE A 11 41.67 -7.41 50.57
CA ILE A 11 40.58 -7.67 49.63
C ILE A 11 40.62 -6.55 48.57
N SER A 12 41.14 -6.87 47.40
CA SER A 12 41.07 -6.02 46.23
C SER A 12 39.68 -6.20 45.61
N SER A 13 38.79 -5.26 45.85
CA SER A 13 37.50 -5.14 45.19
C SER A 13 37.73 -4.65 43.73
N LEU A 14 37.69 -5.58 42.79
CA LEU A 14 37.55 -5.28 41.36
C LEU A 14 36.17 -4.68 41.11
N LEU A 15 36.10 -3.37 41.01
CA LEU A 15 34.94 -2.68 40.44
C LEU A 15 34.97 -2.95 38.93
N ILE A 16 34.17 -3.95 38.49
CA ILE A 16 33.81 -4.10 37.10
C ILE A 16 32.87 -2.94 36.81
N SER A 17 33.40 -1.83 36.30
CA SER A 17 32.62 -0.81 35.62
C SER A 17 32.13 -1.44 34.32
N CYS A 18 30.86 -1.90 34.29
CA CYS A 18 30.16 -2.01 33.03
C CYS A 18 30.03 -0.57 32.48
N ASN A 19 30.89 -0.20 31.55
CA ASN A 19 30.50 0.82 30.59
C ASN A 19 29.40 0.18 29.76
N ASP A 20 28.17 0.51 30.03
CA ASP A 20 27.14 0.56 29.01
C ASP A 20 27.58 1.69 28.07
N ASP A 21 28.44 1.37 27.13
CA ASP A 21 28.53 2.10 25.88
C ASP A 21 27.17 1.83 25.20
N ASP A 22 26.15 2.59 25.61
CA ASP A 22 24.99 2.86 24.84
C ASP A 22 25.45 3.68 23.61
N THR A 23 26.17 2.98 22.71
CA THR A 23 26.26 3.42 21.32
C THR A 23 24.82 3.36 20.87
N GLY A 24 24.13 4.49 20.95
CA GLY A 24 22.78 4.64 20.43
C GLY A 24 22.77 4.16 18.98
N ALA A 25 22.55 2.86 18.81
CA ALA A 25 22.26 2.30 17.53
C ALA A 25 21.01 3.03 17.09
N ASN A 26 21.13 3.91 16.11
CA ASN A 26 19.97 4.56 15.52
C ASN A 26 19.00 3.45 15.13
N GLU A 27 17.84 3.48 15.75
CA GLU A 27 16.78 2.53 15.43
C GLU A 27 16.48 2.63 13.94
N THR A 28 16.40 1.50 13.25
CA THR A 28 16.10 1.46 11.82
C THR A 28 14.77 0.79 11.60
N TYR A 29 14.07 1.25 10.58
CA TYR A 29 12.74 0.81 10.21
C TYR A 29 12.77 0.32 8.77
N THR A 30 12.43 -0.94 8.53
CA THR A 30 12.20 -1.42 7.17
C THR A 30 10.94 -0.76 6.64
N TYR A 31 11.07 -0.02 5.55
CA TYR A 31 9.95 0.68 4.90
C TYR A 31 9.78 0.20 3.46
N LYS A 32 8.57 -0.26 3.16
CA LYS A 32 8.20 -0.81 1.86
C LYS A 32 7.07 0.01 1.25
N VAL A 33 7.22 0.35 -0.02
CA VAL A 33 6.15 0.99 -0.80
C VAL A 33 5.70 0.01 -1.87
N ARG A 34 4.42 -0.31 -1.84
CA ARG A 34 3.75 -1.17 -2.80
C ARG A 34 2.73 -0.38 -3.61
N MET A 35 2.41 -0.86 -4.78
CA MET A 35 1.41 -0.27 -5.67
C MET A 35 0.34 -1.31 -6.02
N THR A 36 -0.90 -0.88 -6.03
CA THR A 36 -2.08 -1.61 -6.48
C THR A 36 -2.98 -0.65 -7.27
N ASP A 37 -4.03 -1.15 -7.90
CA ASP A 37 -4.96 -0.36 -8.68
C ASP A 37 -6.42 -0.75 -8.41
N ALA A 38 -7.32 0.23 -8.55
CA ALA A 38 -8.74 -0.01 -8.69
C ALA A 38 -9.05 -0.35 -10.17
N PRO A 39 -9.94 -1.33 -10.43
CA PRO A 39 -10.25 -1.74 -11.79
C PRO A 39 -10.72 -0.60 -12.69
N ALA A 40 -10.24 -0.55 -13.93
CA ALA A 40 -10.61 0.43 -14.94
C ALA A 40 -10.95 -0.23 -16.28
N ALA A 41 -11.75 0.47 -17.10
CA ALA A 41 -12.21 -0.02 -18.40
C ALA A 41 -11.23 0.38 -19.52
N TYR A 42 -9.96 0.02 -19.37
CA TYR A 42 -8.90 0.17 -20.37
C TYR A 42 -8.28 -1.19 -20.66
N ASP A 43 -7.58 -1.33 -21.78
CA ASP A 43 -6.84 -2.57 -22.09
C ASP A 43 -5.54 -2.65 -21.26
N ALA A 44 -4.87 -1.52 -21.05
CA ALA A 44 -3.70 -1.38 -20.17
C ALA A 44 -3.52 0.09 -19.73
N VAL A 45 -2.93 0.29 -18.55
CA VAL A 45 -2.48 1.61 -18.07
C VAL A 45 -1.04 1.48 -17.60
N LEU A 46 -0.11 1.96 -18.41
CA LEU A 46 1.32 1.78 -18.22
C LEU A 46 1.91 3.01 -17.54
N ILE A 47 2.49 2.82 -16.35
CA ILE A 47 3.09 3.89 -15.54
C ILE A 47 4.59 3.62 -15.36
N ASP A 48 5.40 4.54 -15.81
CA ASP A 48 6.87 4.52 -15.72
C ASP A 48 7.32 5.04 -14.36
N VAL A 49 7.65 4.14 -13.43
CA VAL A 49 8.17 4.48 -12.11
C VAL A 49 9.69 4.51 -12.14
N GLN A 50 10.30 5.64 -11.80
CA GLN A 50 11.74 5.84 -11.83
C GLN A 50 12.35 5.98 -10.43
N GLY A 51 11.58 6.35 -9.42
CA GLY A 51 12.09 6.51 -8.06
C GLY A 51 11.02 6.72 -7.02
N VAL A 52 11.36 6.41 -5.78
CA VAL A 52 10.53 6.68 -4.61
C VAL A 52 11.37 7.38 -3.55
N GLU A 53 10.90 8.55 -3.12
CA GLU A 53 11.48 9.28 -1.99
C GLU A 53 10.48 9.34 -0.84
N VAL A 54 10.99 9.26 0.38
CA VAL A 54 10.20 9.33 1.61
C VAL A 54 10.69 10.51 2.43
N LYS A 55 9.77 11.36 2.87
CA LYS A 55 10.06 12.48 3.75
C LYS A 55 9.50 12.26 5.14
N ALA A 56 10.37 12.29 6.13
CA ALA A 56 10.01 12.24 7.52
C ALA A 56 9.40 13.57 8.01
N SER A 57 8.69 13.53 9.14
CA SER A 57 8.02 14.70 9.74
C SER A 57 9.00 15.78 10.21
N ASN A 58 10.26 15.41 10.52
CA ASN A 58 11.34 16.34 10.85
C ASN A 58 11.99 17.01 9.61
N GLY A 59 11.57 16.60 8.38
CA GLY A 59 12.05 17.15 7.12
C GLY A 59 13.16 16.33 6.46
N THR A 60 13.72 15.31 7.11
CA THR A 60 14.70 14.39 6.53
C THR A 60 14.08 13.66 5.34
N THR A 61 14.84 13.48 4.26
CA THR A 61 14.38 12.76 3.05
C THR A 61 15.29 11.57 2.80
N PHE A 62 14.67 10.43 2.49
CA PHE A 62 15.32 9.19 2.10
C PHE A 62 14.92 8.84 0.67
N THR A 63 15.87 8.43 -0.15
CA THR A 63 15.61 7.84 -1.46
C THR A 63 15.66 6.33 -1.28
N LEU A 64 14.55 5.64 -1.54
CA LEU A 64 14.46 4.20 -1.38
C LEU A 64 15.08 3.48 -2.59
N ASP A 65 15.57 2.26 -2.35
CA ASP A 65 15.93 1.35 -3.45
C ASP A 65 14.67 1.00 -4.25
N THR A 66 14.63 1.50 -5.50
CA THR A 66 13.44 1.50 -6.35
C THR A 66 13.62 0.52 -7.50
N GLN A 67 12.64 -0.33 -7.72
CA GLN A 67 12.56 -1.17 -8.93
C GLN A 67 12.04 -0.33 -10.08
N ALA A 68 12.95 0.42 -10.74
CA ALA A 68 12.60 1.33 -11.82
C ALA A 68 12.19 0.55 -13.09
N GLN A 69 10.93 0.65 -13.47
CA GLN A 69 10.35 0.04 -14.68
C GLN A 69 8.96 0.62 -14.98
N VAL A 70 8.41 0.20 -16.13
CA VAL A 70 7.02 0.45 -16.48
C VAL A 70 6.14 -0.65 -15.89
N TYR A 71 5.11 -0.26 -15.16
CA TYR A 71 4.13 -1.14 -14.55
C TYR A 71 2.78 -1.00 -15.26
N ASP A 72 2.12 -2.12 -15.55
CA ASP A 72 0.71 -2.09 -15.92
C ASP A 72 -0.16 -2.11 -14.66
N LEU A 73 -0.88 -1.00 -14.44
CA LEU A 73 -1.74 -0.86 -13.27
C LEU A 73 -2.86 -1.90 -13.24
N LEU A 74 -3.42 -2.26 -14.39
CA LEU A 74 -4.57 -3.16 -14.46
C LEU A 74 -4.23 -4.59 -14.03
N GLU A 75 -2.94 -4.99 -14.14
CA GLU A 75 -2.45 -6.26 -13.59
C GLU A 75 -2.38 -6.27 -12.04
N LEU A 76 -2.48 -5.08 -11.42
CA LEU A 76 -2.37 -4.89 -9.96
C LEU A 76 -3.73 -4.74 -9.27
N SER A 77 -4.82 -5.11 -9.94
CA SER A 77 -6.18 -5.06 -9.39
C SER A 77 -6.53 -6.29 -8.53
N ASN A 78 -7.67 -6.27 -7.86
CA ASN A 78 -8.21 -7.39 -7.07
C ASN A 78 -7.27 -7.94 -5.98
N GLY A 79 -6.60 -7.05 -5.25
CA GLY A 79 -5.71 -7.42 -4.16
C GLY A 79 -4.30 -7.82 -4.61
N PHE A 80 -4.01 -7.85 -5.90
CA PHE A 80 -2.64 -7.92 -6.38
C PHE A 80 -1.93 -6.59 -6.12
N SER A 81 -0.69 -6.67 -5.72
CA SER A 81 0.17 -5.50 -5.53
C SER A 81 1.61 -5.87 -5.77
N VAL A 82 2.39 -4.92 -6.25
CA VAL A 82 3.82 -5.07 -6.47
C VAL A 82 4.60 -4.16 -5.53
N GLU A 83 5.72 -4.64 -5.00
CA GLU A 83 6.68 -3.80 -4.29
C GLU A 83 7.45 -2.99 -5.33
N ILE A 84 7.36 -1.65 -5.24
CA ILE A 84 8.03 -0.73 -6.15
C ILE A 84 9.31 -0.14 -5.54
N ALA A 85 9.40 -0.10 -4.21
CA ALA A 85 10.61 0.34 -3.51
C ALA A 85 10.64 -0.19 -2.08
N SER A 86 11.86 -0.41 -1.55
CA SER A 86 12.07 -0.71 -0.13
C SER A 86 13.46 -0.28 0.32
N ASP A 87 13.59 0.10 1.61
CA ASP A 87 14.87 0.36 2.24
C ASP A 87 14.72 0.39 3.77
N GLN A 88 15.86 0.53 4.46
CA GLN A 88 15.92 0.84 5.88
C GLN A 88 16.11 2.34 6.09
N ILE A 89 15.22 2.94 6.88
CA ILE A 89 15.28 4.37 7.22
C ILE A 89 15.40 4.55 8.74
N THR A 90 15.91 5.70 9.17
CA THR A 90 16.21 5.98 10.58
C THR A 90 15.14 6.82 11.28
N GLU A 91 14.06 7.18 10.57
CA GLU A 91 13.02 8.04 11.09
C GLU A 91 11.68 7.29 11.19
N ALA A 92 11.06 7.34 12.37
CA ALA A 92 9.81 6.61 12.60
C ALA A 92 8.57 7.31 12.02
N ASN A 93 8.56 8.64 11.92
CA ASN A 93 7.36 9.38 11.53
C ASN A 93 7.47 9.90 10.10
N ILE A 94 6.64 9.37 9.21
CA ILE A 94 6.63 9.69 7.79
C ILE A 94 5.46 10.62 7.48
N SER A 95 5.76 11.72 6.77
CA SER A 95 4.78 12.75 6.41
C SER A 95 4.45 12.79 4.92
N GLN A 96 5.35 12.30 4.05
CA GLN A 96 5.13 12.35 2.60
C GLN A 96 5.92 11.24 1.90
N VAL A 97 5.30 10.66 0.89
CA VAL A 97 5.98 9.84 -0.13
C VAL A 97 5.94 10.61 -1.44
N ARG A 98 7.05 10.58 -2.19
CA ARG A 98 7.16 11.15 -3.51
C ARG A 98 7.45 10.05 -4.52
N LEU A 99 6.54 9.89 -5.49
CA LEU A 99 6.70 8.98 -6.61
C LEU A 99 7.25 9.76 -7.81
N ILE A 100 8.41 9.35 -8.29
CA ILE A 100 9.09 9.96 -9.45
C ILE A 100 8.71 9.14 -10.67
N LEU A 101 8.01 9.78 -11.62
CA LEU A 101 7.60 9.15 -12.86
C LEU A 101 8.56 9.53 -13.99
N GLY A 102 8.83 8.58 -14.87
CA GLY A 102 9.54 8.78 -16.11
C GLY A 102 8.63 9.30 -17.25
N ASN A 103 9.06 9.09 -18.48
CA ASN A 103 8.40 9.63 -19.66
C ASN A 103 7.54 8.60 -20.42
N ASP A 104 7.68 7.32 -20.11
CA ASP A 104 7.09 6.22 -20.87
C ASP A 104 5.71 5.81 -20.29
N ASN A 105 4.90 6.84 -19.94
CA ASN A 105 3.54 6.60 -19.47
C ASN A 105 2.56 6.55 -20.64
N SER A 106 1.68 5.55 -20.68
CA SER A 106 0.69 5.39 -21.75
C SER A 106 -0.57 4.69 -21.29
N VAL A 107 -1.64 4.84 -22.06
CA VAL A 107 -2.89 4.08 -21.92
C VAL A 107 -3.19 3.34 -23.22
N VAL A 108 -3.70 2.12 -23.13
CA VAL A 108 -4.17 1.33 -24.26
C VAL A 108 -5.69 1.29 -24.26
N ILE A 109 -6.30 1.69 -25.36
CA ILE A 109 -7.76 1.78 -25.54
C ILE A 109 -8.10 1.16 -26.91
N ASP A 110 -8.93 0.15 -26.93
CA ASP A 110 -9.32 -0.58 -28.15
C ASP A 110 -8.11 -1.05 -28.96
N GLY A 111 -7.07 -1.55 -28.27
CA GLY A 111 -5.82 -2.04 -28.86
C GLY A 111 -4.87 -0.94 -29.36
N GLN A 112 -5.21 0.35 -29.19
CA GLN A 112 -4.36 1.46 -29.60
C GLN A 112 -3.70 2.13 -28.40
N THR A 113 -2.37 2.34 -28.49
CA THR A 113 -1.58 2.98 -27.43
C THR A 113 -1.56 4.51 -27.61
N TYR A 114 -1.87 5.23 -26.53
CA TYR A 114 -1.81 6.69 -26.44
C TYR A 114 -0.83 7.11 -25.36
N PRO A 115 0.11 8.02 -25.64
CA PRO A 115 1.00 8.54 -24.61
C PRO A 115 0.25 9.38 -23.60
N LEU A 116 0.63 9.29 -22.31
CA LEU A 116 0.09 10.09 -21.24
C LEU A 116 1.03 11.23 -20.89
N SER A 117 0.57 12.46 -21.03
CA SER A 117 1.33 13.60 -20.54
C SER A 117 1.19 13.72 -19.01
N THR A 118 2.31 13.99 -18.31
CA THR A 118 2.37 14.12 -16.84
C THR A 118 3.07 15.42 -16.42
N PRO A 119 2.57 16.61 -16.81
CA PRO A 119 3.34 17.86 -16.71
C PRO A 119 3.79 18.20 -15.29
N SER A 120 2.98 17.91 -14.28
CA SER A 120 3.27 18.23 -12.87
C SER A 120 4.15 17.15 -12.20
N ALA A 121 3.98 15.88 -12.55
CA ALA A 121 4.72 14.77 -11.97
C ALA A 121 6.16 14.67 -12.51
N GLN A 122 6.40 15.06 -13.76
CA GLN A 122 7.73 15.07 -14.38
C GLN A 122 8.69 16.09 -13.78
N GLN A 123 8.19 17.24 -13.31
CA GLN A 123 9.06 18.33 -12.81
C GLN A 123 9.51 18.14 -11.35
N SER A 124 8.67 17.57 -10.49
CA SER A 124 8.95 17.52 -9.05
C SER A 124 8.57 16.18 -8.37
N GLY A 125 8.17 15.19 -9.16
CA GLY A 125 7.56 13.96 -8.65
C GLY A 125 6.16 14.20 -8.08
N LEU A 126 5.38 13.12 -8.00
CA LEU A 126 4.05 13.10 -7.42
C LEU A 126 4.15 13.05 -5.90
N LYS A 127 3.72 14.11 -5.22
CA LYS A 127 3.76 14.22 -3.75
C LYS A 127 2.48 13.66 -3.15
N ILE A 128 2.62 12.65 -2.32
CA ILE A 128 1.53 11.96 -1.64
C ILE A 128 1.72 12.19 -0.15
N ASN A 129 0.79 12.92 0.47
CA ASN A 129 0.84 13.12 1.91
C ASN A 129 0.43 11.84 2.63
N VAL A 130 1.22 11.45 3.62
CA VAL A 130 0.98 10.31 4.48
C VAL A 130 1.05 10.77 5.94
N ASN A 131 0.54 9.97 6.85
CA ASN A 131 0.68 10.18 8.29
C ASN A 131 0.86 8.82 8.93
N GLN A 132 2.09 8.31 8.84
CA GLN A 132 2.41 6.96 9.29
C GLN A 132 3.50 7.02 10.35
N THR A 133 3.29 6.26 11.43
CA THR A 133 4.31 6.00 12.44
C THR A 133 4.79 4.57 12.29
N LEU A 134 6.08 4.40 12.05
CA LEU A 134 6.71 3.11 11.80
C LEU A 134 6.97 2.37 13.12
N SER A 135 6.87 1.07 13.07
CA SER A 135 7.20 0.16 14.18
C SER A 135 8.56 -0.51 13.90
N ALA A 136 9.39 -0.60 14.93
CA ALA A 136 10.68 -1.29 14.83
C ALA A 136 10.48 -2.82 14.71
N ASN A 137 11.45 -3.47 14.06
CA ASN A 137 11.52 -4.93 13.91
C ASN A 137 10.33 -5.56 13.16
N VAL A 138 9.60 -4.78 12.38
CA VAL A 138 8.55 -5.24 11.48
C VAL A 138 8.68 -4.55 10.12
N ASP A 139 8.11 -5.17 9.09
CA ASP A 139 7.99 -4.55 7.77
C ASP A 139 6.86 -3.52 7.81
N ASN A 140 7.20 -2.25 7.68
CA ASN A 140 6.23 -1.17 7.56
C ASN A 140 5.88 -1.00 6.09
N THR A 141 4.67 -1.32 5.72
CA THR A 141 4.24 -1.30 4.32
C THR A 141 3.21 -0.20 4.07
N LEU A 142 3.52 0.67 3.12
CA LEU A 142 2.58 1.61 2.53
C LEU A 142 2.10 1.05 1.20
N LEU A 143 0.80 0.97 1.01
CA LEU A 143 0.19 0.59 -0.26
C LEU A 143 -0.39 1.84 -0.92
N LEU A 144 0.07 2.13 -2.13
CA LEU A 144 -0.45 3.18 -3.00
C LEU A 144 -1.49 2.55 -3.92
N ASP A 145 -2.75 2.86 -3.68
CA ASP A 145 -3.87 2.37 -4.47
C ASP A 145 -4.22 3.43 -5.52
N PHE A 146 -3.79 3.16 -6.74
CA PHE A 146 -4.13 4.00 -7.89
C PHE A 146 -5.60 3.80 -8.26
N ASP A 147 -6.24 4.86 -8.70
CA ASP A 147 -7.51 4.81 -9.40
C ASP A 147 -7.24 5.15 -10.88
N ALA A 148 -6.94 4.14 -11.67
CA ALA A 148 -6.62 4.32 -13.08
C ALA A 148 -7.77 4.98 -13.84
N HIS A 149 -9.03 4.66 -13.50
CA HIS A 149 -10.21 5.23 -14.15
C HIS A 149 -10.31 6.76 -13.94
N GLN A 150 -10.08 7.24 -12.72
CA GLN A 150 -10.11 8.66 -12.39
C GLN A 150 -8.83 9.39 -12.78
N SER A 151 -7.71 8.66 -12.90
CA SER A 151 -6.39 9.23 -13.20
C SER A 151 -6.19 9.60 -14.66
N ILE A 152 -6.89 8.94 -15.60
CA ILE A 152 -6.77 9.18 -17.04
C ILE A 152 -7.77 10.24 -17.49
N VAL A 153 -7.27 11.35 -18.03
CA VAL A 153 -8.10 12.45 -18.53
C VAL A 153 -7.98 12.54 -20.05
N ASN A 154 -9.11 12.41 -20.73
CA ASN A 154 -9.21 12.67 -22.17
C ASN A 154 -9.28 14.19 -22.38
N GLU A 155 -8.30 14.76 -23.10
CA GLU A 155 -8.20 16.21 -23.35
C GLU A 155 -9.11 16.68 -24.51
N GLY A 156 -9.88 15.79 -25.13
CA GLY A 156 -10.87 16.12 -26.19
C GLY A 156 -10.29 16.35 -27.59
N ASN A 157 -8.98 16.33 -27.75
CA ASN A 157 -8.27 16.50 -29.03
C ASN A 157 -7.58 15.21 -29.50
N GLY A 158 -7.92 14.07 -28.91
CA GLY A 158 -7.28 12.76 -29.14
C GLY A 158 -6.02 12.53 -28.32
N SER A 159 -5.66 13.43 -27.41
CA SER A 159 -4.59 13.25 -26.44
C SER A 159 -5.13 12.92 -25.05
N TYR A 160 -4.27 12.32 -24.23
CA TYR A 160 -4.58 11.90 -22.86
C TYR A 160 -3.53 12.46 -21.90
N SER A 161 -3.97 12.76 -20.67
CA SER A 161 -3.08 13.16 -19.57
C SER A 161 -3.29 12.28 -18.34
N LEU A 162 -2.23 12.09 -17.58
CA LEU A 162 -2.26 11.42 -16.30
C LEU A 162 -2.34 12.48 -15.19
N LYS A 163 -3.44 12.46 -14.46
CA LYS A 163 -3.65 13.24 -13.22
C LYS A 163 -3.87 12.25 -12.08
N PRO A 164 -2.80 11.72 -11.48
CA PRO A 164 -2.91 10.59 -10.57
C PRO A 164 -3.86 10.84 -9.40
N VAL A 165 -4.85 9.98 -9.25
CA VAL A 165 -5.72 9.85 -8.08
C VAL A 165 -5.23 8.62 -7.32
N ILE A 166 -4.66 8.84 -6.12
CA ILE A 166 -4.05 7.77 -5.32
C ILE A 166 -4.59 7.82 -3.90
N ARG A 167 -5.11 6.68 -3.46
CA ARG A 167 -5.46 6.44 -2.07
C ARG A 167 -4.27 5.81 -1.36
N VAL A 168 -3.97 6.32 -0.18
CA VAL A 168 -2.90 5.80 0.69
C VAL A 168 -3.50 4.79 1.66
N ILE A 169 -2.93 3.60 1.71
CA ILE A 169 -3.34 2.52 2.61
C ILE A 169 -2.15 2.15 3.49
N ASP A 170 -2.30 2.32 4.78
CA ASP A 170 -1.41 1.72 5.78
C ASP A 170 -1.89 0.29 6.06
N VAL A 171 -1.15 -0.69 5.58
CA VAL A 171 -1.51 -2.10 5.67
C VAL A 171 -1.59 -2.58 7.12
N GLN A 172 -0.85 -1.97 8.04
CA GLN A 172 -0.87 -2.35 9.46
C GLN A 172 -2.13 -1.89 10.20
N THR A 173 -2.73 -0.79 9.74
CA THR A 173 -3.90 -0.17 10.38
C THR A 173 -5.21 -0.40 9.61
N SER A 174 -5.15 -1.05 8.45
CA SER A 174 -6.29 -1.38 7.60
C SER A 174 -6.46 -2.89 7.44
N GLY A 175 -7.66 -3.32 7.08
CA GLY A 175 -7.96 -4.69 6.70
C GLY A 175 -8.47 -4.79 5.27
N SER A 176 -8.89 -6.00 4.87
CA SER A 176 -9.50 -6.25 3.57
C SER A 176 -10.68 -7.21 3.66
N ILE A 177 -11.56 -7.14 2.67
CA ILE A 177 -12.61 -8.11 2.41
C ILE A 177 -12.30 -8.79 1.08
N LYS A 178 -12.29 -10.11 1.06
CA LYS A 178 -12.13 -10.92 -0.16
C LYS A 178 -13.22 -11.96 -0.27
N GLY A 179 -13.47 -12.43 -1.47
CA GLY A 179 -14.44 -13.50 -1.73
C GLY A 179 -14.52 -13.82 -3.21
N SER A 180 -15.51 -14.62 -3.57
CA SER A 180 -15.80 -14.91 -4.97
C SER A 180 -17.30 -15.02 -5.22
N ILE A 181 -17.70 -14.84 -6.47
CA ILE A 181 -19.08 -15.12 -6.92
C ILE A 181 -19.17 -16.54 -7.49
N SER A 182 -20.36 -17.14 -7.41
CA SER A 182 -20.58 -18.54 -7.80
C SER A 182 -20.49 -18.82 -9.30
N ILE A 183 -20.46 -17.79 -10.14
CA ILE A 183 -20.36 -17.90 -11.59
C ILE A 183 -19.16 -17.12 -12.08
N ALA A 184 -18.15 -17.82 -12.57
CA ALA A 184 -16.97 -17.22 -13.18
C ALA A 184 -17.28 -16.68 -14.59
N GLY A 185 -16.48 -15.68 -15.02
CA GLY A 185 -16.59 -15.11 -16.38
C GLY A 185 -17.73 -14.13 -16.60
N ILE A 186 -18.44 -13.72 -15.53
CA ILE A 186 -19.40 -12.61 -15.60
C ILE A 186 -18.81 -11.38 -14.90
N SER A 187 -19.14 -10.21 -15.42
CA SER A 187 -18.75 -8.95 -14.76
C SER A 187 -19.67 -8.68 -13.56
N ALA A 188 -19.07 -8.32 -12.42
CA ALA A 188 -19.81 -7.85 -11.26
C ALA A 188 -19.01 -6.78 -10.51
N THR A 189 -19.69 -5.71 -10.12
CA THR A 189 -19.13 -4.70 -9.22
C THR A 189 -19.39 -5.12 -7.78
N VAL A 190 -18.38 -5.01 -6.92
CA VAL A 190 -18.49 -5.28 -5.49
C VAL A 190 -18.21 -3.99 -4.73
N THR A 191 -19.16 -3.55 -3.93
CA THR A 191 -19.06 -2.32 -3.13
C THR A 191 -19.16 -2.65 -1.65
N ALA A 192 -18.16 -2.29 -0.85
CA ALA A 192 -18.19 -2.32 0.60
C ALA A 192 -18.59 -0.94 1.12
N VAL A 193 -19.70 -0.85 1.83
CA VAL A 193 -20.21 0.39 2.42
C VAL A 193 -19.99 0.36 3.92
N SER A 194 -19.24 1.32 4.45
CA SER A 194 -18.97 1.45 5.89
C SER A 194 -20.22 1.92 6.66
N SER A 195 -20.23 1.79 7.97
CA SER A 195 -21.28 2.31 8.84
C SER A 195 -21.46 3.84 8.77
N THR A 196 -20.46 4.57 8.24
CA THR A 196 -20.50 6.03 8.01
C THR A 196 -20.90 6.39 6.58
N GLY A 197 -21.19 5.40 5.72
CA GLY A 197 -21.60 5.60 4.33
C GLY A 197 -20.45 5.81 3.34
N VAL A 198 -19.20 5.56 3.75
CA VAL A 198 -18.07 5.58 2.81
C VAL A 198 -18.08 4.29 2.00
N GLU A 199 -17.97 4.43 0.69
CA GLU A 199 -18.00 3.32 -0.27
C GLU A 199 -16.60 3.02 -0.81
N TYR A 200 -16.31 1.71 -0.93
CA TYR A 200 -15.08 1.16 -1.51
C TYR A 200 -15.49 0.13 -2.56
N THR A 201 -15.05 0.29 -3.78
CA THR A 201 -15.54 -0.51 -4.91
C THR A 201 -14.42 -1.25 -5.61
N THR A 202 -14.70 -2.46 -6.07
CA THR A 202 -13.83 -3.26 -6.95
C THR A 202 -14.69 -4.00 -7.98
N ILE A 203 -14.06 -4.66 -8.94
CA ILE A 203 -14.73 -5.52 -9.93
C ILE A 203 -14.16 -6.94 -9.76
N VAL A 204 -15.00 -7.96 -9.93
CA VAL A 204 -14.54 -9.35 -9.91
C VAL A 204 -13.62 -9.62 -11.11
N ASN A 205 -12.63 -10.50 -10.91
CA ASN A 205 -11.79 -10.99 -12.01
C ASN A 205 -12.52 -12.08 -12.84
N ASP A 206 -11.85 -12.60 -13.87
CA ASP A 206 -12.41 -13.66 -14.75
C ASP A 206 -12.73 -14.96 -13.99
N GLN A 207 -12.09 -15.20 -12.85
CA GLN A 207 -12.37 -16.33 -11.96
C GLN A 207 -13.55 -16.07 -11.02
N GLY A 208 -14.12 -14.84 -11.06
CA GLY A 208 -15.17 -14.37 -10.16
C GLY A 208 -14.69 -13.96 -8.77
N GLU A 209 -13.38 -13.82 -8.57
CA GLU A 209 -12.79 -13.43 -7.29
C GLU A 209 -12.70 -11.90 -7.17
N PHE A 210 -12.75 -11.41 -5.93
CA PHE A 210 -12.58 -9.99 -5.61
C PHE A 210 -11.82 -9.79 -4.30
N THR A 211 -11.17 -8.63 -4.20
CA THR A 211 -10.58 -8.14 -2.95
C THR A 211 -10.75 -6.62 -2.87
N ILE A 212 -11.24 -6.13 -1.72
CA ILE A 212 -11.31 -4.71 -1.38
C ILE A 212 -10.36 -4.47 -0.22
N SER A 213 -9.29 -3.73 -0.45
CA SER A 213 -8.25 -3.44 0.52
C SER A 213 -8.37 -2.03 1.11
N GLY A 214 -7.63 -1.77 2.21
CA GLY A 214 -7.57 -0.44 2.82
C GLY A 214 -8.83 -0.03 3.56
N LEU A 215 -9.52 -1.00 4.12
CA LEU A 215 -10.72 -0.79 4.90
C LEU A 215 -10.34 -0.53 6.37
N ALA A 216 -10.91 0.50 6.97
CA ALA A 216 -10.79 0.71 8.41
C ALA A 216 -11.49 -0.43 9.18
N SER A 217 -11.06 -0.72 10.40
CA SER A 217 -11.75 -1.68 11.25
C SER A 217 -13.21 -1.26 11.51
N GLY A 218 -14.14 -2.19 11.41
CA GLY A 218 -15.56 -1.97 11.61
C GLY A 218 -16.43 -2.89 10.76
N ASP A 219 -17.75 -2.68 10.82
CA ASP A 219 -18.73 -3.44 10.08
C ASP A 219 -19.07 -2.78 8.75
N TYR A 220 -19.16 -3.61 7.72
CA TYR A 220 -19.48 -3.20 6.36
C TYR A 220 -20.71 -3.93 5.82
N THR A 221 -21.42 -3.26 4.93
CA THR A 221 -22.39 -3.89 4.03
C THR A 221 -21.70 -4.10 2.68
N VAL A 222 -21.61 -5.34 2.22
CA VAL A 222 -21.03 -5.68 0.92
C VAL A 222 -22.14 -5.96 -0.09
N ILE A 223 -22.16 -5.18 -1.16
CA ILE A 223 -23.14 -5.25 -2.22
C ILE A 223 -22.46 -5.76 -3.48
N ILE A 224 -22.92 -6.87 -4.02
CA ILE A 224 -22.48 -7.43 -5.28
C ILE A 224 -23.52 -7.10 -6.34
N THR A 225 -23.14 -6.39 -7.37
CA THR A 225 -24.00 -5.98 -8.50
C THR A 225 -23.46 -6.63 -9.77
N PRO A 226 -23.95 -7.83 -10.13
CA PRO A 226 -23.55 -8.50 -11.36
C PRO A 226 -24.25 -7.86 -12.58
N GLU A 227 -23.72 -8.14 -13.76
CA GLU A 227 -24.39 -7.78 -15.02
C GLU A 227 -25.71 -8.53 -15.19
N THR A 228 -26.61 -7.95 -15.99
CA THR A 228 -27.90 -8.59 -16.32
C THR A 228 -27.66 -9.92 -17.06
N PRO A 229 -28.45 -11.00 -16.80
CA PRO A 229 -29.78 -10.99 -16.12
C PRO A 229 -29.71 -11.23 -14.59
N TYR A 230 -28.55 -11.30 -13.97
CA TYR A 230 -28.39 -11.64 -12.56
C TYR A 230 -28.81 -10.50 -11.62
N LEU A 231 -29.25 -10.86 -10.40
CA LEU A 231 -29.72 -9.90 -9.40
C LEU A 231 -28.65 -9.53 -8.39
N PRO A 232 -28.67 -8.28 -7.90
CA PRO A 232 -27.76 -7.87 -6.82
C PRO A 232 -27.94 -8.69 -5.55
N THR A 233 -26.83 -9.00 -4.87
CA THR A 233 -26.80 -9.70 -3.59
C THR A 233 -26.10 -8.83 -2.55
N THR A 234 -26.61 -8.86 -1.29
CA THR A 234 -26.08 -8.04 -0.20
C THR A 234 -25.70 -8.92 0.98
N LEU A 235 -24.49 -8.72 1.50
CA LEU A 235 -24.01 -9.26 2.77
C LEU A 235 -23.96 -8.13 3.79
N ASN A 236 -24.59 -8.33 4.94
CA ASN A 236 -24.58 -7.35 6.03
C ASN A 236 -23.63 -7.80 7.15
N ASN A 237 -23.13 -6.82 7.94
CA ASN A 237 -22.29 -7.06 9.10
C ASN A 237 -21.01 -7.86 8.78
N VAL A 238 -20.37 -7.50 7.69
CA VAL A 238 -19.04 -8.05 7.34
C VAL A 238 -18.00 -7.30 8.16
N GLU A 239 -17.47 -7.96 9.19
CA GLU A 239 -16.48 -7.35 10.09
C GLU A 239 -15.12 -7.25 9.41
N VAL A 240 -14.47 -6.11 9.54
CA VAL A 240 -13.08 -5.87 9.14
C VAL A 240 -12.23 -5.59 10.39
N ILE A 241 -11.12 -6.31 10.52
CA ILE A 241 -10.13 -6.12 11.57
C ILE A 241 -8.81 -5.69 10.92
N ALA A 242 -8.17 -4.64 11.45
CA ALA A 242 -6.88 -4.16 10.95
C ALA A 242 -5.83 -5.27 10.90
N GLY A 243 -5.02 -5.28 9.83
CA GLY A 243 -3.99 -6.28 9.59
C GLY A 243 -4.52 -7.64 9.16
N THR A 244 -5.84 -7.81 8.93
CA THR A 244 -6.42 -9.09 8.53
C THR A 244 -7.18 -9.03 7.20
N ASN A 245 -7.30 -10.20 6.57
CA ASN A 245 -8.14 -10.39 5.39
C ASN A 245 -9.38 -11.19 5.81
N ASN A 246 -10.56 -10.56 5.76
CA ASN A 246 -11.82 -11.28 5.98
C ASN A 246 -12.28 -11.92 4.67
N ASP A 247 -12.37 -13.26 4.66
CA ASP A 247 -12.85 -14.04 3.52
C ASP A 247 -14.34 -14.36 3.70
N VAL A 248 -15.17 -13.76 2.87
CA VAL A 248 -16.64 -13.97 2.87
C VAL A 248 -17.07 -15.21 2.07
N GLY A 249 -16.09 -15.94 1.49
CA GLY A 249 -16.33 -17.18 0.75
C GLY A 249 -16.98 -16.98 -0.60
N VAL A 250 -17.70 -18.02 -1.07
CA VAL A 250 -18.41 -18.00 -2.36
C VAL A 250 -19.81 -17.44 -2.18
N ILE A 251 -20.12 -16.35 -2.88
CA ILE A 251 -21.43 -15.68 -2.85
C ILE A 251 -22.26 -16.19 -4.03
N ILE A 252 -23.43 -16.74 -3.70
CA ILE A 252 -24.37 -17.25 -4.71
C ILE A 252 -25.07 -16.06 -5.35
N ILE A 253 -24.97 -15.97 -6.66
CA ILE A 253 -25.73 -15.03 -7.49
C ILE A 253 -26.74 -15.79 -8.34
N SER A 254 -27.91 -15.22 -8.58
CA SER A 254 -29.04 -15.87 -9.22
C SER A 254 -29.80 -14.95 -10.19
#